data_2bf32f39ee2d89399451d4aa2f6b59d7
#
_entry.id   2bf32f39ee2d89399451d4aa2f6b59d7
#
_cell.length_a   1.000
_cell.length_b   1.000
_cell.length_c   1.000
_cell.angle_alpha   90.00
_cell.angle_beta   90.00
_cell.angle_gamma   90.00
#
_symmetry.space_group_name_H-M   'P 1'
#
loop_
_entity.id
_entity.type
_entity.pdbx_description
1 polymer ?
#
loop_
_entity_poly.entity_id
_entity_poly.type
_entity_poly.pdbx_seq_one_letter_code
_entity_poly.pdbx_strand_id
1 'polypeptide(L)'
;VRLEHDCLSRRAVLLAGGAGLGALGLAGCGGGADVPELTGAAAGDVLVALADVPPDGAYEVTLDGRRVLVTRTAEDAVAAYDAECPHQGCTVRATADGLACPCHGSAFDPATGEVLEGPATSPLAPVAVEVRGDDVVLS
;
A
#
# COMPACT_ATOMS: atom_id res chain seq x y z
N VAL A 1 16.88 30.23 1.64
CA VAL A 1 15.58 30.80 1.28
C VAL A 1 14.53 29.90 1.91
N ARG A 2 13.89 30.39 3.00
CA ARG A 2 12.81 29.70 3.70
C ARG A 2 11.51 29.97 2.93
N LEU A 3 10.81 28.92 2.55
CA LEU A 3 9.42 28.98 2.14
C LEU A 3 8.55 28.70 3.37
N GLU A 4 8.03 29.77 3.94
CA GLU A 4 7.04 29.70 5.00
C GLU A 4 5.68 29.35 4.36
N HIS A 5 5.10 28.26 4.79
CA HIS A 5 3.73 27.92 4.48
C HIS A 5 2.80 28.77 5.35
N ASP A 6 2.34 29.87 4.77
CA ASP A 6 1.32 30.73 5.36
C ASP A 6 -0.02 29.97 5.46
N CYS A 7 -0.33 29.58 6.68
CA CYS A 7 -1.65 29.09 7.04
C CYS A 7 -2.59 30.29 7.16
N LEU A 8 -3.36 30.55 6.11
CA LEU A 8 -4.28 31.67 6.05
C LEU A 8 -5.29 31.65 7.20
N SER A 9 -5.14 32.67 8.02
CA SER A 9 -5.94 33.05 9.16
C SER A 9 -7.44 33.08 8.87
N ARG A 10 -8.18 32.38 9.75
CA ARG A 10 -9.64 32.54 9.89
C ARG A 10 -9.97 33.92 10.45
N ARG A 11 -10.41 34.85 9.62
CA ARG A 11 -11.23 35.95 10.07
C ARG A 11 -12.14 36.48 8.97
N ALA A 12 -13.42 36.38 9.33
CA ALA A 12 -14.51 37.23 8.89
C ALA A 12 -14.97 37.16 7.41
N VAL A 13 -16.14 36.59 7.18
CA VAL A 13 -17.28 37.41 6.73
C VAL A 13 -18.57 36.75 7.20
N LEU A 14 -19.17 37.34 8.23
CA LEU A 14 -20.62 37.26 8.46
C LEU A 14 -21.23 38.41 7.71
N LEU A 15 -22.11 38.18 6.75
CA LEU A 15 -23.24 39.05 6.42
C LEU A 15 -24.20 38.35 5.44
N ALA A 16 -25.35 38.05 6.00
CA ALA A 16 -26.70 38.23 5.44
C ALA A 16 -27.17 37.44 4.21
N GLY A 17 -28.15 36.55 4.47
CA GLY A 17 -29.39 36.53 3.72
C GLY A 17 -29.47 35.53 2.55
N GLY A 18 -30.32 34.52 2.71
CA GLY A 18 -30.84 33.76 1.56
C GLY A 18 -31.08 32.30 1.84
N ALA A 19 -32.34 31.93 2.02
CA ALA A 19 -32.80 30.55 2.14
C ALA A 19 -32.44 29.73 0.88
N GLY A 20 -31.70 28.63 1.07
CA GLY A 20 -31.44 27.66 0.03
C GLY A 20 -31.01 26.36 0.70
N LEU A 21 -31.90 25.35 0.70
CA LEU A 21 -31.58 23.99 1.07
C LEU A 21 -30.57 23.41 0.08
N GLY A 22 -29.30 23.50 0.43
CA GLY A 22 -28.23 22.83 -0.27
C GLY A 22 -27.58 21.81 0.69
N ALA A 23 -27.68 20.53 0.43
CA ALA A 23 -26.97 19.49 1.12
C ALA A 23 -25.46 19.72 0.93
N LEU A 24 -24.82 20.32 1.93
CA LEU A 24 -23.35 20.39 2.01
C LEU A 24 -22.84 19.00 2.37
N GLY A 25 -22.42 18.26 1.35
CA GLY A 25 -21.59 17.08 1.53
C GLY A 25 -20.32 17.48 2.27
N LEU A 26 -20.19 17.05 3.51
CA LEU A 26 -18.93 17.06 4.26
C LEU A 26 -17.95 16.15 3.53
N ALA A 27 -17.10 16.72 2.68
CA ALA A 27 -15.92 16.06 2.19
C ALA A 27 -15.02 15.78 3.39
N GLY A 28 -15.16 14.59 3.96
CA GLY A 28 -14.29 14.09 5.01
C GLY A 28 -12.88 13.93 4.43
N CYS A 29 -11.94 14.74 4.89
CA CYS A 29 -10.52 14.49 4.70
C CYS A 29 -10.12 13.30 5.58
N GLY A 30 -10.50 12.10 5.17
CA GLY A 30 -9.99 10.83 5.70
C GLY A 30 -8.90 10.33 4.75
N GLY A 31 -7.67 10.78 4.95
CA GLY A 31 -6.51 10.29 4.19
C GLY A 31 -6.05 8.93 4.69
N GLY A 32 -6.88 7.90 4.59
CA GLY A 32 -6.43 6.53 4.51
C GLY A 32 -6.26 6.25 3.02
N ALA A 33 -5.05 5.89 2.58
CA ALA A 33 -4.90 5.37 1.23
C ALA A 33 -5.77 4.12 1.13
N ASP A 34 -6.84 4.20 0.35
CA ASP A 34 -7.69 3.06 0.06
C ASP A 34 -6.83 2.03 -0.69
N VAL A 35 -6.61 0.88 -0.05
CA VAL A 35 -5.89 -0.23 -0.68
C VAL A 35 -6.83 -0.81 -1.74
N PRO A 36 -6.42 -0.81 -3.02
CA PRO A 36 -7.26 -1.37 -4.08
C PRO A 36 -7.64 -2.81 -3.80
N GLU A 37 -8.87 -3.19 -4.09
CA GLU A 37 -9.36 -4.55 -3.93
C GLU A 37 -9.76 -5.14 -5.28
N LEU A 38 -9.19 -6.31 -5.58
CA LEU A 38 -9.50 -7.14 -6.74
C LEU A 38 -10.22 -8.40 -6.26
N THR A 39 -11.45 -8.60 -6.72
CA THR A 39 -12.25 -9.78 -6.38
C THR A 39 -12.38 -10.69 -7.60
N GLY A 40 -12.24 -12.00 -7.38
CA GLY A 40 -12.26 -12.99 -8.45
C GLY A 40 -11.04 -12.90 -9.37
N ALA A 41 -9.90 -12.47 -8.82
CA ALA A 41 -8.67 -12.27 -9.57
C ALA A 41 -8.13 -13.59 -10.14
N ALA A 42 -7.75 -13.57 -11.41
CA ALA A 42 -7.27 -14.71 -12.17
C ALA A 42 -5.90 -14.42 -12.81
N ALA A 43 -5.23 -15.46 -13.28
CA ALA A 43 -3.99 -15.32 -14.02
C ALA A 43 -4.17 -14.38 -15.23
N GLY A 44 -3.30 -13.41 -15.36
CA GLY A 44 -3.33 -12.36 -16.38
C GLY A 44 -3.99 -11.06 -15.93
N ASP A 45 -4.64 -11.02 -14.77
CA ASP A 45 -5.21 -9.78 -14.24
C ASP A 45 -4.11 -8.83 -13.76
N VAL A 46 -4.29 -7.54 -14.06
CA VAL A 46 -3.36 -6.49 -13.67
C VAL A 46 -3.56 -6.18 -12.17
N LEU A 47 -2.49 -6.27 -11.41
CA LEU A 47 -2.46 -5.90 -9.99
C LEU A 47 -2.17 -4.40 -9.80
N VAL A 48 -1.18 -3.91 -10.53
CA VAL A 48 -0.68 -2.54 -10.42
C VAL A 48 0.19 -2.19 -11.63
N ALA A 49 0.24 -0.93 -12.02
CA ALA A 49 1.24 -0.46 -12.97
C ALA A 49 2.64 -0.52 -12.32
N LEU A 50 3.64 -0.97 -13.06
CA LEU A 50 5.01 -1.11 -12.57
C LEU A 50 5.56 0.22 -12.03
N ALA A 51 5.17 1.35 -12.64
CA ALA A 51 5.57 2.68 -12.23
C ALA A 51 5.02 3.08 -10.84
N ASP A 52 3.92 2.49 -10.41
CA ASP A 52 3.29 2.77 -9.10
C ASP A 52 3.88 1.92 -7.96
N VAL A 53 4.68 0.88 -8.29
CA VAL A 53 5.41 0.12 -7.28
C VAL A 53 6.66 0.89 -6.88
N PRO A 54 6.78 1.35 -5.62
CA PRO A 54 7.94 2.13 -5.20
C PRO A 54 9.21 1.27 -5.23
N PRO A 55 10.37 1.81 -5.70
CA PRO A 55 11.60 1.04 -5.87
C PRO A 55 12.19 0.49 -4.57
N ASP A 56 11.94 1.16 -3.45
CA ASP A 56 12.46 0.78 -2.12
C ASP A 56 11.32 0.47 -1.14
N GLY A 57 10.19 -0.03 -1.64
CA GLY A 57 9.01 -0.28 -0.82
C GLY A 57 8.13 -1.38 -1.38
N ALA A 58 6.87 -1.34 -1.01
CA ALA A 58 5.86 -2.23 -1.56
C ALA A 58 4.57 -1.46 -1.87
N TYR A 59 3.91 -1.89 -2.93
CA TYR A 59 2.53 -1.52 -3.21
C TYR A 59 1.60 -2.54 -2.56
N GLU A 60 0.60 -2.05 -1.82
CA GLU A 60 -0.38 -2.92 -1.17
C GLU A 60 -1.63 -3.05 -2.06
N VAL A 61 -2.07 -4.29 -2.26
CA VAL A 61 -3.32 -4.61 -2.96
C VAL A 61 -4.06 -5.70 -2.18
N THR A 62 -5.39 -5.71 -2.24
CA THR A 62 -6.21 -6.78 -1.67
C THR A 62 -6.68 -7.70 -2.80
N LEU A 63 -6.39 -9.00 -2.68
CA LEU A 63 -6.85 -10.04 -3.59
C LEU A 63 -7.80 -10.97 -2.85
N ASP A 64 -9.07 -10.98 -3.22
CA ASP A 64 -10.10 -11.83 -2.59
C ASP A 64 -10.09 -11.74 -1.06
N GLY A 65 -9.98 -10.53 -0.53
CA GLY A 65 -9.93 -10.25 0.91
C GLY A 65 -8.59 -10.49 1.59
N ARG A 66 -7.56 -10.96 0.86
CA ARG A 66 -6.20 -11.12 1.37
C ARG A 66 -5.31 -9.96 0.93
N ARG A 67 -4.56 -9.41 1.86
CA ARG A 67 -3.60 -8.35 1.56
C ARG A 67 -2.35 -8.92 0.93
N VAL A 68 -1.92 -8.33 -0.17
CA VAL A 68 -0.71 -8.72 -0.92
C VAL A 68 0.21 -7.51 -1.02
N LEU A 69 1.49 -7.74 -0.81
CA LEU A 69 2.57 -6.77 -0.99
C LEU A 69 3.26 -7.06 -2.33
N VAL A 70 3.23 -6.10 -3.24
CA VAL A 70 3.99 -6.16 -4.49
C VAL A 70 5.24 -5.30 -4.30
N THR A 71 6.40 -5.91 -4.38
CA THR A 71 7.71 -5.26 -4.23
C THR A 71 8.39 -5.12 -5.59
N ARG A 72 9.22 -4.10 -5.71
CA ARG A 72 10.08 -3.89 -6.86
C ARG A 72 11.52 -3.86 -6.39
N THR A 73 12.34 -4.72 -6.96
CA THR A 73 13.78 -4.73 -6.70
C THR A 73 14.51 -3.91 -7.77
N ALA A 74 15.82 -3.73 -7.61
CA ALA A 74 16.63 -3.12 -8.66
C ALA A 74 16.42 -3.86 -10.00
N GLU A 75 16.49 -3.11 -11.12
CA GLU A 75 16.37 -3.66 -12.48
C GLU A 75 14.96 -4.13 -12.88
N ASP A 76 13.90 -3.54 -12.28
CA ASP A 76 12.50 -3.81 -12.61
C ASP A 76 12.02 -5.24 -12.33
N ALA A 77 12.77 -6.02 -11.56
CA ALA A 77 12.32 -7.29 -11.05
C ALA A 77 11.25 -7.07 -9.98
N VAL A 78 10.12 -7.77 -10.11
CA VAL A 78 9.02 -7.70 -9.14
C VAL A 78 8.89 -9.01 -8.38
N ALA A 79 8.44 -8.90 -7.13
CA ALA A 79 8.00 -10.03 -6.33
C ALA A 79 6.68 -9.66 -5.64
N ALA A 80 5.90 -10.65 -5.26
CA ALA A 80 4.70 -10.40 -4.49
C ALA A 80 4.53 -11.47 -3.41
N TYR A 81 3.96 -11.05 -2.28
CA TYR A 81 3.81 -11.90 -1.11
C TYR A 81 2.45 -11.66 -0.46
N ASP A 82 1.88 -12.73 0.07
CA ASP A 82 0.80 -12.60 1.05
C ASP A 82 1.34 -11.82 2.26
N ALA A 83 0.62 -10.78 2.68
CA ALA A 83 1.04 -9.93 3.79
C ALA A 83 0.80 -10.58 5.16
N GLU A 84 0.36 -11.82 5.22
CA GLU A 84 0.17 -12.53 6.47
C GLU A 84 1.51 -12.98 7.06
N CYS A 85 1.84 -12.45 8.24
CA CYS A 85 3.05 -12.81 8.96
C CYS A 85 2.97 -14.28 9.44
N PRO A 86 3.91 -15.15 9.05
CA PRO A 86 3.87 -16.57 9.42
C PRO A 86 4.10 -16.83 10.91
N HIS A 87 4.41 -15.81 11.71
CA HIS A 87 4.51 -15.96 13.17
C HIS A 87 3.14 -16.08 13.84
N GLN A 88 2.24 -15.10 13.64
CA GLN A 88 0.91 -15.07 14.27
C GLN A 88 -0.16 -14.37 13.41
N GLY A 89 -0.02 -14.34 12.11
CA GLY A 89 -1.03 -13.84 11.19
C GLY A 89 -1.22 -12.32 11.15
N CYS A 90 -0.33 -11.53 11.78
CA CYS A 90 -0.39 -10.07 11.67
C CYS A 90 -0.04 -9.61 10.26
N THR A 91 -0.60 -8.47 9.85
CA THR A 91 -0.30 -7.90 8.54
C THR A 91 1.10 -7.29 8.50
N VAL A 92 1.96 -7.83 7.66
CA VAL A 92 3.27 -7.27 7.30
C VAL A 92 3.06 -5.99 6.47
N ARG A 93 3.95 -5.03 6.61
CA ARG A 93 3.89 -3.74 5.92
C ARG A 93 5.25 -3.37 5.33
N ALA A 94 5.22 -2.53 4.30
CA ALA A 94 6.43 -1.88 3.82
C ALA A 94 6.95 -0.87 4.86
N THR A 95 8.26 -0.83 5.01
CA THR A 95 8.99 0.13 5.84
C THR A 95 10.14 0.72 5.01
N ALA A 96 10.87 1.69 5.56
CA ALA A 96 12.04 2.25 4.88
C ALA A 96 13.18 1.21 4.70
N ASP A 97 13.18 0.15 5.53
CA ASP A 97 14.23 -0.87 5.55
C ASP A 97 13.79 -2.21 4.92
N GLY A 98 12.62 -2.25 4.28
CA GLY A 98 12.08 -3.46 3.66
C GLY A 98 10.66 -3.80 4.11
N LEU A 99 10.41 -5.06 4.44
CA LEU A 99 9.12 -5.55 4.91
C LEU A 99 9.18 -5.92 6.38
N ALA A 100 8.26 -5.41 7.20
CA ALA A 100 8.24 -5.69 8.64
C ALA A 100 6.85 -5.98 9.19
N CYS A 101 6.79 -6.85 10.18
CA CYS A 101 5.59 -7.14 10.94
C CYS A 101 5.55 -6.26 12.20
N PRO A 102 4.56 -5.37 12.35
CA PRO A 102 4.50 -4.43 13.47
C PRO A 102 4.16 -5.08 14.81
N CYS A 103 3.65 -6.32 14.80
CA CYS A 103 3.22 -6.99 16.03
C CYS A 103 4.40 -7.43 16.90
N HIS A 104 5.41 -8.07 16.30
CA HIS A 104 6.52 -8.66 17.05
C HIS A 104 7.88 -8.40 16.41
N GLY A 105 7.94 -7.54 15.38
CA GLY A 105 9.20 -7.08 14.81
C GLY A 105 9.87 -8.02 13.80
N SER A 106 9.17 -9.07 13.31
CA SER A 106 9.75 -9.88 12.22
C SER A 106 10.01 -9.03 10.99
N ALA A 107 11.20 -9.17 10.40
CA ALA A 107 11.59 -8.50 9.18
C ALA A 107 11.83 -9.50 8.04
N PHE A 108 11.51 -9.10 6.81
CA PHE A 108 11.57 -9.96 5.63
C PHE A 108 12.25 -9.22 4.48
N ASP A 109 12.98 -9.96 3.69
CA ASP A 109 13.63 -9.48 2.48
C ASP A 109 12.58 -9.18 1.40
N PRO A 110 12.53 -7.97 0.83
CA PRO A 110 11.53 -7.61 -0.17
C PRO A 110 11.71 -8.33 -1.52
N ALA A 111 12.91 -8.85 -1.82
CA ALA A 111 13.17 -9.55 -3.07
C ALA A 111 12.82 -11.04 -2.99
N THR A 112 13.00 -11.67 -1.83
CA THR A 112 12.88 -13.13 -1.66
C THR A 112 11.78 -13.54 -0.71
N GLY A 113 11.27 -12.64 0.13
CA GLY A 113 10.32 -12.93 1.20
C GLY A 113 10.94 -13.66 2.40
N GLU A 114 12.25 -13.94 2.37
CA GLU A 114 12.93 -14.66 3.44
C GLU A 114 12.99 -13.87 4.73
N VAL A 115 13.03 -14.59 5.85
CA VAL A 115 13.15 -13.98 7.18
C VAL A 115 14.54 -13.39 7.36
N LEU A 116 14.62 -12.08 7.58
CA LEU A 116 15.85 -11.40 7.98
C LEU A 116 15.96 -11.30 9.50
N GLU A 117 14.82 -11.10 10.19
CA GLU A 117 14.75 -11.01 11.64
C GLU A 117 13.46 -11.67 12.15
N GLY A 118 13.61 -12.51 13.20
CA GLY A 118 12.48 -13.20 13.83
C GLY A 118 11.60 -12.28 14.69
N PRO A 119 10.53 -12.84 15.28
CA PRO A 119 10.33 -14.24 15.63
C PRO A 119 9.73 -15.16 14.55
N ALA A 120 9.35 -14.66 13.36
CA ALA A 120 8.94 -15.54 12.27
C ALA A 120 10.06 -16.54 11.91
N THR A 121 9.69 -17.79 11.59
CA THR A 121 10.62 -18.86 11.26
C THR A 121 10.48 -19.38 9.83
N SER A 122 9.53 -18.82 9.08
CA SER A 122 9.23 -19.16 7.69
C SER A 122 9.16 -17.88 6.85
N PRO A 123 9.49 -17.94 5.56
CA PRO A 123 9.34 -16.83 4.65
C PRO A 123 7.87 -16.43 4.47
N LEU A 124 7.65 -15.25 3.92
CA LEU A 124 6.33 -14.84 3.43
C LEU A 124 5.88 -15.76 2.28
N ALA A 125 4.60 -16.08 2.24
CA ALA A 125 4.05 -16.90 1.16
C ALA A 125 4.09 -16.11 -0.17
N PRO A 126 4.75 -16.63 -1.22
CA PRO A 126 4.83 -15.95 -2.48
C PRO A 126 3.49 -15.96 -3.22
N VAL A 127 3.21 -14.87 -3.92
CA VAL A 127 2.13 -14.77 -4.90
C VAL A 127 2.78 -14.70 -6.28
N ALA A 128 2.34 -15.58 -7.18
CA ALA A 128 2.92 -15.66 -8.52
C ALA A 128 2.54 -14.43 -9.35
N VAL A 129 3.53 -13.66 -9.76
CA VAL A 129 3.39 -12.45 -10.58
C VAL A 129 4.46 -12.38 -11.65
N GLU A 130 4.16 -11.66 -12.71
CA GLU A 130 5.13 -11.32 -13.76
C GLU A 130 4.95 -9.89 -14.23
N VAL A 131 5.98 -9.32 -14.85
CA VAL A 131 5.88 -8.04 -15.56
C VAL A 131 5.43 -8.31 -16.98
N ARG A 132 4.35 -7.65 -17.40
CA ARG A 132 3.83 -7.73 -18.77
C ARG A 132 3.66 -6.32 -19.31
N GLY A 133 4.58 -5.89 -20.16
CA GLY A 133 4.65 -4.49 -20.60
C GLY A 133 4.99 -3.58 -19.43
N ASP A 134 4.12 -2.64 -19.13
CA ASP A 134 4.26 -1.68 -18.03
C ASP A 134 3.45 -2.08 -16.78
N ASP A 135 2.92 -3.30 -16.75
CA ASP A 135 2.05 -3.77 -15.67
C ASP A 135 2.62 -4.98 -14.93
N VAL A 136 2.31 -5.09 -13.65
CA VAL A 136 2.48 -6.29 -12.85
C VAL A 136 1.18 -7.07 -12.88
N VAL A 137 1.24 -8.30 -13.35
CA VAL A 137 0.07 -9.17 -13.51
C VAL A 137 0.22 -10.45 -12.71
N LEU A 138 -0.92 -11.06 -12.35
CA LEU A 138 -0.95 -12.41 -11.79
C LEU A 138 -0.49 -13.44 -12.84
N SER A 139 0.33 -14.40 -12.44
CA SER A 139 0.81 -15.49 -13.31
C SER A 139 -0.06 -16.73 -13.17
#